data_e98a27dd7bb670593885256641a5e616
#
_entry.id   e98a27dd7bb670593885256641a5e616
#
_cell.length_a   1.000
_cell.length_b   1.000
_cell.length_c   1.000
_cell.angle_alpha   90.00
_cell.angle_beta   90.00
_cell.angle_gamma   90.00
#
_symmetry.space_group_name_H-M   'P 1'
#
loop_
_entity.id
_entity.type
_entity.pdbx_description
1 polymer ?
#
loop_
_entity_poly.entity_id
_entity_poly.type
_entity_poly.pdbx_seq_one_letter_code
_entity_poly.pdbx_strand_id
1 'polypeptide(L)'
;LGVPAIVGCGNATEVLTDGQEVTVSCAEGDTGFIYEGALDFEVQRNSIESMPKLSFKIMMNVGNPDRAFDFAQIPNEGIGLARLEFIINRMIGVHPKALLNIESLPRETRAAVMTRTAGYASPVEFYVEKLVEGIATLAAAFADKPVIVRMSDFKSNEYANLIGGKLYEPEEENPMLGFRGASRYVSDNFRDCFELECRALKKVRDEMGLTNIQIMIPFVRTVSEAKRVIELLAQNGLKRGENGLKVIMMCELPTNALLAEQFLEHFDGFSIGSNDLTQLTLGLDRDSGIVSHLFDERDAAVKALLSMAIHACRKAGKYVGICGQGPSDH
;
A
#
# COMPACT_ATOMS: atom_id res chain seq x y z
N LEU A 1 -1.87 -17.25 5.57
CA LEU A 1 -1.91 -18.44 6.47
C LEU A 1 -1.53 -19.73 5.76
N GLY A 2 -1.54 -19.77 4.41
CA GLY A 2 -1.21 -20.96 3.62
C GLY A 2 -2.31 -22.04 3.60
N VAL A 3 -3.53 -21.66 3.94
CA VAL A 3 -4.73 -22.50 3.82
C VAL A 3 -5.80 -21.76 3.03
N PRO A 4 -6.65 -22.47 2.25
CA PRO A 4 -7.81 -21.87 1.62
C PRO A 4 -8.72 -21.24 2.66
N ALA A 5 -9.19 -20.04 2.41
CA ALA A 5 -10.10 -19.34 3.32
C ALA A 5 -11.01 -18.40 2.53
N ILE A 6 -12.29 -18.41 2.86
CA ILE A 6 -13.30 -17.54 2.27
C ILE A 6 -13.86 -16.65 3.38
N VAL A 7 -13.93 -15.36 3.13
CA VAL A 7 -14.49 -14.35 4.04
C VAL A 7 -15.69 -13.67 3.40
N GLY A 8 -16.54 -13.04 4.21
CA GLY A 8 -17.72 -12.35 3.69
C GLY A 8 -18.85 -13.29 3.24
N CYS A 9 -18.91 -14.51 3.80
CA CYS A 9 -19.88 -15.53 3.42
C CYS A 9 -21.35 -15.23 3.82
N GLY A 10 -21.61 -14.10 4.51
CA GLY A 10 -22.96 -13.67 4.87
C GLY A 10 -23.74 -14.67 5.75
N ASN A 11 -24.19 -15.74 5.14
CA ASN A 11 -25.07 -16.74 5.78
C ASN A 11 -24.39 -18.09 6.08
N ALA A 12 -23.07 -18.17 6.11
CA ALA A 12 -22.36 -19.44 6.32
C ALA A 12 -22.80 -20.20 7.58
N THR A 13 -23.06 -19.48 8.67
CA THR A 13 -23.53 -20.06 9.95
C THR A 13 -24.98 -20.53 9.92
N GLU A 14 -25.75 -20.18 8.91
CA GLU A 14 -27.15 -20.63 8.71
C GLU A 14 -27.22 -21.83 7.79
N VAL A 15 -26.29 -21.94 6.83
CA VAL A 15 -26.30 -22.94 5.76
C VAL A 15 -25.41 -24.14 6.12
N LEU A 16 -24.29 -23.91 6.81
CA LEU A 16 -23.36 -24.96 7.19
C LEU A 16 -23.65 -25.47 8.62
N THR A 17 -23.50 -26.75 8.81
CA THR A 17 -23.66 -27.37 10.13
C THR A 17 -22.32 -27.86 10.67
N ASP A 18 -22.19 -27.91 11.99
CA ASP A 18 -20.98 -28.41 12.64
C ASP A 18 -20.72 -29.87 12.26
N GLY A 19 -19.48 -30.17 11.86
CA GLY A 19 -19.06 -31.48 11.39
C GLY A 19 -19.47 -31.83 9.95
N GLN A 20 -20.09 -30.91 9.20
CA GLN A 20 -20.39 -31.10 7.79
C GLN A 20 -19.10 -31.15 6.94
N GLU A 21 -19.01 -32.19 6.09
CA GLU A 21 -17.91 -32.29 5.14
C GLU A 21 -18.16 -31.36 3.94
N VAL A 22 -17.17 -30.47 3.67
CA VAL A 22 -17.24 -29.48 2.59
C VAL A 22 -15.91 -29.32 1.89
N THR A 23 -15.94 -28.93 0.61
CA THR A 23 -14.76 -28.51 -0.14
C THR A 23 -14.73 -26.98 -0.24
N VAL A 24 -13.63 -26.36 0.18
CA VAL A 24 -13.41 -24.91 0.09
C VAL A 24 -12.53 -24.64 -1.12
N SER A 25 -13.09 -24.03 -2.18
CA SER A 25 -12.36 -23.65 -3.39
C SER A 25 -12.03 -22.16 -3.38
N CYS A 26 -10.74 -21.84 -3.51
CA CYS A 26 -10.20 -20.50 -3.74
C CYS A 26 -9.47 -20.44 -5.09
N ALA A 27 -9.76 -21.34 -6.03
CA ALA A 27 -9.07 -21.51 -7.29
C ALA A 27 -9.84 -20.97 -8.50
N GLU A 28 -11.02 -20.38 -8.29
CA GLU A 28 -11.97 -20.01 -9.33
C GLU A 28 -12.07 -18.49 -9.53
N GLY A 29 -10.97 -17.76 -9.32
CA GLY A 29 -10.91 -16.31 -9.42
C GLY A 29 -11.07 -15.61 -8.07
N ASP A 30 -11.67 -14.43 -8.05
CA ASP A 30 -11.78 -13.57 -6.86
C ASP A 30 -12.88 -14.01 -5.90
N THR A 31 -13.82 -14.83 -6.37
CA THR A 31 -14.90 -15.40 -5.56
C THR A 31 -14.52 -16.80 -5.10
N GLY A 32 -14.57 -17.02 -3.78
CA GLY A 32 -14.40 -18.37 -3.22
C GLY A 32 -15.75 -19.12 -3.16
N PHE A 33 -15.69 -20.44 -3.30
CA PHE A 33 -16.87 -21.31 -3.28
C PHE A 33 -16.75 -22.38 -2.21
N ILE A 34 -17.88 -22.73 -1.60
CA ILE A 34 -18.02 -23.85 -0.66
C ILE A 34 -18.96 -24.86 -1.27
N TYR A 35 -18.44 -26.03 -1.57
CA TYR A 35 -19.20 -27.16 -2.13
C TYR A 35 -19.50 -28.19 -1.06
N GLU A 36 -20.62 -28.85 -1.19
CA GLU A 36 -21.01 -29.98 -0.33
C GLU A 36 -20.11 -31.19 -0.61
N GLY A 37 -19.63 -31.83 0.46
CA GLY A 37 -18.80 -33.04 0.41
C GLY A 37 -17.34 -32.79 0.01
N ALA A 38 -16.57 -33.86 -0.01
CA ALA A 38 -15.19 -33.89 -0.51
C ALA A 38 -15.20 -34.11 -2.02
N LEU A 39 -14.88 -33.05 -2.77
CA LEU A 39 -14.74 -33.09 -4.21
C LEU A 39 -13.34 -33.53 -4.63
N ASP A 40 -13.24 -34.27 -5.71
CA ASP A 40 -11.98 -34.57 -6.37
C ASP A 40 -11.43 -33.31 -7.04
N PHE A 41 -10.13 -33.10 -6.94
CA PHE A 41 -9.43 -31.98 -7.61
C PHE A 41 -8.12 -32.44 -8.22
N GLU A 42 -7.70 -31.76 -9.28
CA GLU A 42 -6.43 -31.99 -9.96
C GLU A 42 -5.43 -30.88 -9.61
N VAL A 43 -4.22 -31.24 -9.21
CA VAL A 43 -3.14 -30.29 -8.97
C VAL A 43 -2.28 -30.19 -10.23
N GLN A 44 -2.44 -29.08 -10.95
CA GLN A 44 -1.55 -28.77 -12.08
C GLN A 44 -0.27 -28.12 -11.59
N ARG A 45 0.87 -28.74 -11.88
CA ARG A 45 2.20 -28.20 -11.56
C ARG A 45 2.85 -27.64 -12.83
N ASN A 46 2.99 -26.33 -12.89
CA ASN A 46 3.71 -25.66 -13.96
C ASN A 46 5.17 -25.45 -13.58
N SER A 47 6.11 -25.75 -14.48
CA SER A 47 7.52 -25.45 -14.27
C SER A 47 7.77 -23.96 -14.46
N ILE A 48 8.41 -23.33 -13.47
CA ILE A 48 8.86 -21.94 -13.52
C ILE A 48 9.93 -21.72 -14.59
N GLU A 49 10.71 -22.78 -14.90
CA GLU A 49 11.79 -22.75 -15.91
C GLU A 49 11.27 -22.50 -17.34
N SER A 50 9.99 -22.76 -17.58
CA SER A 50 9.34 -22.59 -18.89
C SER A 50 8.66 -21.22 -19.09
N MET A 51 8.80 -20.28 -18.15
CA MET A 51 8.18 -18.97 -18.29
C MET A 51 8.74 -18.19 -19.48
N PRO A 52 7.88 -17.65 -20.37
CA PRO A 52 8.34 -16.87 -21.51
C PRO A 52 8.98 -15.55 -21.04
N LYS A 53 9.99 -15.10 -21.79
CA LYS A 53 10.57 -13.77 -21.56
C LYS A 53 9.57 -12.70 -21.99
N LEU A 54 9.10 -11.90 -21.06
CA LEU A 54 8.13 -10.84 -21.31
C LEU A 54 8.83 -9.54 -21.74
N SER A 55 8.12 -8.72 -22.51
CA SER A 55 8.59 -7.37 -22.90
C SER A 55 8.36 -6.31 -21.81
N PHE A 56 7.75 -6.68 -20.71
CA PHE A 56 7.48 -5.84 -19.54
C PHE A 56 7.89 -6.58 -18.27
N LYS A 57 8.04 -5.82 -17.17
CA LYS A 57 8.44 -6.38 -15.88
C LYS A 57 7.22 -6.80 -15.07
N ILE A 58 7.29 -8.01 -14.49
CA ILE A 58 6.33 -8.44 -13.46
C ILE A 58 6.96 -8.19 -12.10
N MET A 59 6.31 -7.34 -11.29
CA MET A 59 6.75 -6.97 -9.96
C MET A 59 5.73 -7.44 -8.92
N MET A 60 6.23 -7.70 -7.72
CA MET A 60 5.39 -8.19 -6.62
C MET A 60 4.68 -7.05 -5.90
N ASN A 61 3.45 -7.29 -5.45
CA ASN A 61 2.81 -6.51 -4.40
C ASN A 61 3.02 -7.23 -3.07
N VAL A 62 3.76 -6.63 -2.13
CA VAL A 62 4.11 -7.26 -0.85
C VAL A 62 3.64 -6.39 0.29
N GLY A 63 2.75 -6.93 1.13
CA GLY A 63 2.28 -6.25 2.34
C GLY A 63 2.95 -6.76 3.62
N ASN A 64 3.27 -8.07 3.68
CA ASN A 64 3.80 -8.70 4.88
C ASN A 64 5.31 -8.97 4.75
N PRO A 65 6.18 -8.27 5.53
CA PRO A 65 7.62 -8.50 5.52
C PRO A 65 8.02 -9.93 5.92
N ASP A 66 7.26 -10.60 6.78
CA ASP A 66 7.56 -11.97 7.26
C ASP A 66 7.66 -12.99 6.11
N ARG A 67 7.00 -12.70 4.97
CA ARG A 67 6.99 -13.56 3.80
C ARG A 67 7.90 -13.07 2.66
N ALA A 68 8.68 -12.03 2.90
CA ALA A 68 9.48 -11.39 1.86
C ALA A 68 10.47 -12.36 1.18
N PHE A 69 11.16 -13.16 1.97
CA PHE A 69 12.14 -14.14 1.45
C PHE A 69 11.47 -15.29 0.67
N ASP A 70 10.28 -15.72 1.07
CA ASP A 70 9.50 -16.71 0.32
C ASP A 70 9.10 -16.15 -1.05
N PHE A 71 8.58 -14.92 -1.07
CA PHE A 71 8.14 -14.25 -2.28
C PHE A 71 9.30 -13.92 -3.23
N ALA A 72 10.48 -13.62 -2.69
CA ALA A 72 11.66 -13.35 -3.50
C ALA A 72 12.11 -14.56 -4.34
N GLN A 73 11.73 -15.79 -3.95
CA GLN A 73 12.02 -17.02 -4.71
C GLN A 73 11.12 -17.18 -5.95
N ILE A 74 9.97 -16.53 -5.99
CA ILE A 74 9.09 -16.55 -7.14
C ILE A 74 9.70 -15.65 -8.22
N PRO A 75 9.69 -16.02 -9.52
CA PRO A 75 10.20 -15.17 -10.60
C PRO A 75 9.56 -13.78 -10.59
N ASN A 76 10.37 -12.75 -10.44
CA ASN A 76 9.93 -11.37 -10.35
C ASN A 76 11.06 -10.40 -10.71
N GLU A 77 10.70 -9.14 -10.96
CA GLU A 77 11.61 -8.02 -11.24
C GLU A 77 11.67 -6.99 -10.08
N GLY A 78 11.28 -7.41 -8.86
CA GLY A 78 11.29 -6.58 -7.67
C GLY A 78 9.89 -6.37 -7.05
N ILE A 79 9.80 -5.44 -6.11
CA ILE A 79 8.55 -5.05 -5.47
C ILE A 79 8.04 -3.76 -6.11
N GLY A 80 6.90 -3.85 -6.80
CA GLY A 80 6.20 -2.70 -7.39
C GLY A 80 5.38 -1.91 -6.39
N LEU A 81 4.92 -2.57 -5.32
CA LEU A 81 4.17 -1.93 -4.24
C LEU A 81 4.43 -2.66 -2.92
N ALA A 82 5.15 -2.02 -2.01
CA ALA A 82 5.19 -2.36 -0.60
C ALA A 82 4.39 -1.32 0.19
N ARG A 83 3.45 -1.76 1.02
CA ARG A 83 2.55 -0.86 1.78
C ARG A 83 2.96 -0.77 3.24
N LEU A 84 3.29 0.44 3.71
CA LEU A 84 3.64 0.67 5.12
C LEU A 84 2.49 0.36 6.08
N GLU A 85 1.25 0.47 5.63
CA GLU A 85 0.06 0.19 6.44
C GLU A 85 0.09 -1.21 7.06
N PHE A 86 0.61 -2.20 6.34
CA PHE A 86 0.73 -3.56 6.89
C PHE A 86 1.74 -3.64 8.02
N ILE A 87 2.87 -2.94 7.90
CA ILE A 87 3.87 -2.85 8.97
C ILE A 87 3.27 -2.11 10.16
N ILE A 88 2.62 -0.97 9.93
CA ILE A 88 2.03 -0.15 10.98
C ILE A 88 0.93 -0.93 11.72
N ASN A 89 0.01 -1.58 11.00
CA ASN A 89 -1.08 -2.33 11.64
C ASN A 89 -0.55 -3.56 12.41
N ARG A 90 0.36 -4.33 11.82
CA ARG A 90 0.75 -5.62 12.37
C ARG A 90 1.86 -5.51 13.40
N MET A 91 2.91 -4.74 13.11
CA MET A 91 4.10 -4.67 13.95
C MET A 91 4.01 -3.55 14.99
N ILE A 92 3.32 -2.45 14.70
CA ILE A 92 3.22 -1.28 15.56
C ILE A 92 1.88 -1.26 16.32
N GLY A 93 0.75 -1.13 15.62
CA GLY A 93 -0.59 -1.14 16.21
C GLY A 93 -0.97 0.11 17.01
N VAL A 94 -0.14 1.16 16.99
CA VAL A 94 -0.32 2.41 17.72
C VAL A 94 -0.32 3.59 16.75
N HIS A 95 -1.22 4.53 16.97
CA HIS A 95 -1.26 5.77 16.19
C HIS A 95 0.01 6.61 16.43
N PRO A 96 0.70 7.09 15.38
CA PRO A 96 1.97 7.80 15.56
C PRO A 96 1.86 9.06 16.43
N LYS A 97 0.75 9.80 16.37
CA LYS A 97 0.50 10.93 17.29
C LYS A 97 0.45 10.50 18.76
N ALA A 98 -0.07 9.31 19.06
CA ALA A 98 -0.10 8.80 20.43
C ALA A 98 1.30 8.51 20.96
N LEU A 99 2.21 8.08 20.09
CA LEU A 99 3.63 7.87 20.44
C LEU A 99 4.38 9.19 20.66
N LEU A 100 4.09 10.21 19.83
CA LEU A 100 4.68 11.54 19.95
C LEU A 100 4.18 12.32 21.18
N ASN A 101 2.93 12.08 21.60
CA ASN A 101 2.27 12.85 22.67
C ASN A 101 1.93 12.00 23.90
N ILE A 102 2.79 11.05 24.26
CA ILE A 102 2.51 10.05 25.29
C ILE A 102 2.10 10.64 26.64
N GLU A 103 2.70 11.78 27.00
CA GLU A 103 2.42 12.44 28.29
C GLU A 103 1.00 13.03 28.39
N SER A 104 0.40 13.36 27.26
CA SER A 104 -0.95 13.93 27.17
C SER A 104 -2.06 12.88 27.04
N LEU A 105 -1.71 11.60 26.94
CA LEU A 105 -2.69 10.53 26.75
C LEU A 105 -3.48 10.24 28.02
N PRO A 106 -4.77 9.85 27.90
CA PRO A 106 -5.53 9.26 29.00
C PRO A 106 -4.77 8.07 29.60
N ARG A 107 -4.91 7.88 30.93
CA ARG A 107 -4.15 6.89 31.70
C ARG A 107 -4.20 5.47 31.10
N GLU A 108 -5.36 5.04 30.67
CA GLU A 108 -5.56 3.70 30.09
C GLU A 108 -4.85 3.57 28.75
N THR A 109 -5.04 4.53 27.84
CA THR A 109 -4.37 4.58 26.54
C THR A 109 -2.85 4.63 26.69
N ARG A 110 -2.36 5.48 27.61
CA ARG A 110 -0.94 5.58 27.93
C ARG A 110 -0.39 4.24 28.41
N ALA A 111 -1.07 3.52 29.30
CA ALA A 111 -0.65 2.21 29.78
C ALA A 111 -0.56 1.19 28.63
N ALA A 112 -1.54 1.18 27.73
CA ALA A 112 -1.53 0.31 26.54
C ALA A 112 -0.34 0.62 25.63
N VAL A 113 -0.07 1.90 25.36
CA VAL A 113 1.08 2.34 24.56
C VAL A 113 2.39 1.91 25.22
N MET A 114 2.56 2.17 26.52
CA MET A 114 3.78 1.79 27.26
C MET A 114 4.03 0.28 27.26
N THR A 115 2.96 -0.51 27.39
CA THR A 115 3.06 -1.98 27.28
C THR A 115 3.53 -2.40 25.89
N ARG A 116 2.99 -1.77 24.84
CA ARG A 116 3.32 -2.10 23.46
C ARG A 116 4.74 -1.70 23.07
N THR A 117 5.26 -0.63 23.65
CA THR A 117 6.58 -0.06 23.37
C THR A 117 7.67 -0.51 24.36
N ALA A 118 7.35 -1.43 25.26
CA ALA A 118 8.29 -1.92 26.26
C ALA A 118 9.54 -2.53 25.61
N GLY A 119 10.71 -2.19 26.15
CA GLY A 119 12.01 -2.67 25.64
C GLY A 119 12.66 -1.76 24.59
N TYR A 120 12.00 -0.70 24.16
CA TYR A 120 12.57 0.32 23.27
C TYR A 120 12.99 1.57 24.05
N ALA A 121 13.95 2.32 23.51
CA ALA A 121 14.47 3.53 24.16
C ALA A 121 13.38 4.60 24.38
N SER A 122 12.39 4.67 23.49
CA SER A 122 11.20 5.51 23.63
C SER A 122 10.07 4.99 22.74
N PRO A 123 8.82 5.44 22.97
CA PRO A 123 7.70 5.11 22.07
C PRO A 123 7.93 5.53 20.61
N VAL A 124 8.62 6.65 20.41
CA VAL A 124 8.99 7.15 19.06
C VAL A 124 10.04 6.23 18.41
N GLU A 125 11.06 5.82 19.16
CA GLU A 125 12.06 4.87 18.64
C GLU A 125 11.44 3.52 18.28
N PHE A 126 10.50 3.02 19.08
CA PHE A 126 9.72 1.83 18.75
C PHE A 126 9.08 1.93 17.35
N TYR A 127 8.42 3.05 17.05
CA TYR A 127 7.77 3.26 15.75
C TYR A 127 8.79 3.23 14.61
N VAL A 128 9.86 4.00 14.75
CA VAL A 128 10.90 4.10 13.72
C VAL A 128 11.60 2.76 13.53
N GLU A 129 11.97 2.07 14.61
CA GLU A 129 12.68 0.79 14.53
C GLU A 129 11.81 -0.32 13.93
N LYS A 130 10.50 -0.35 14.22
CA LYS A 130 9.58 -1.30 13.58
C LYS A 130 9.38 -1.02 12.09
N LEU A 131 9.33 0.23 11.67
CA LEU A 131 9.34 0.58 10.25
C LEU A 131 10.67 0.17 9.59
N VAL A 132 11.80 0.47 10.23
CA VAL A 132 13.14 0.07 9.75
C VAL A 132 13.21 -1.46 9.57
N GLU A 133 12.80 -2.23 10.58
CA GLU A 133 12.79 -3.69 10.54
C GLU A 133 11.98 -4.21 9.34
N GLY A 134 10.74 -3.74 9.18
CA GLY A 134 9.88 -4.20 8.08
C GLY A 134 10.40 -3.79 6.70
N ILE A 135 10.81 -2.53 6.54
CA ILE A 135 11.32 -2.01 5.26
C ILE A 135 12.65 -2.67 4.89
N ALA A 136 13.58 -2.80 5.86
CA ALA A 136 14.87 -3.43 5.62
C ALA A 136 14.74 -4.92 5.25
N THR A 137 13.79 -5.64 5.86
CA THR A 137 13.50 -7.03 5.51
C THR A 137 13.05 -7.15 4.05
N LEU A 138 12.15 -6.28 3.59
CA LEU A 138 11.73 -6.23 2.18
C LEU A 138 12.90 -5.91 1.26
N ALA A 139 13.70 -4.89 1.61
CA ALA A 139 14.83 -4.47 0.80
C ALA A 139 15.92 -5.54 0.70
N ALA A 140 16.23 -6.22 1.79
CA ALA A 140 17.23 -7.28 1.84
C ALA A 140 16.79 -8.53 1.06
N ALA A 141 15.51 -8.94 1.18
CA ALA A 141 14.97 -10.08 0.44
C ALA A 141 15.02 -9.87 -1.08
N PHE A 142 14.97 -8.62 -1.54
CA PHE A 142 15.01 -8.24 -2.96
C PHE A 142 16.27 -7.41 -3.27
N ALA A 143 17.43 -7.74 -2.71
CA ALA A 143 18.65 -6.91 -2.69
C ALA A 143 19.08 -6.41 -4.09
N ASP A 144 18.97 -7.25 -5.12
CA ASP A 144 19.39 -6.92 -6.50
C ASP A 144 18.27 -6.30 -7.34
N LYS A 145 17.11 -6.04 -6.75
CA LYS A 145 15.89 -5.59 -7.44
C LYS A 145 15.31 -4.36 -6.78
N PRO A 146 14.60 -3.49 -7.52
CA PRO A 146 13.96 -2.32 -6.93
C PRO A 146 12.83 -2.73 -5.96
N VAL A 147 12.71 -1.99 -4.87
CA VAL A 147 11.65 -2.10 -3.88
C VAL A 147 10.97 -0.74 -3.75
N ILE A 148 9.75 -0.62 -4.26
CA ILE A 148 8.99 0.63 -4.21
C ILE A 148 8.12 0.61 -2.95
N VAL A 149 8.47 1.43 -1.97
CA VAL A 149 7.77 1.55 -0.68
C VAL A 149 6.79 2.71 -0.75
N ARG A 150 5.51 2.41 -0.66
CA ARG A 150 4.46 3.44 -0.56
C ARG A 150 4.38 3.94 0.87
N MET A 151 4.49 5.26 1.04
CA MET A 151 4.24 5.93 2.31
C MET A 151 2.81 5.65 2.77
N SER A 152 2.55 5.74 4.06
CA SER A 152 1.27 5.33 4.65
C SER A 152 0.06 6.07 4.04
N ASP A 153 -0.95 5.32 3.65
CA ASP A 153 -2.18 5.82 3.02
C ASP A 153 -3.43 5.37 3.80
N PHE A 154 -3.38 5.49 5.10
CA PHE A 154 -4.56 5.24 5.92
C PHE A 154 -5.60 6.35 5.76
N LYS A 155 -6.85 5.93 5.67
CA LYS A 155 -7.99 6.81 5.87
C LYS A 155 -8.16 7.14 7.35
N SER A 156 -8.87 8.22 7.66
CA SER A 156 -9.13 8.64 9.05
C SER A 156 -9.77 7.54 9.91
N ASN A 157 -10.75 6.82 9.38
CA ASN A 157 -11.39 5.70 10.07
C ASN A 157 -10.44 4.50 10.30
N GLU A 158 -9.47 4.28 9.44
CA GLU A 158 -8.46 3.24 9.60
C GLU A 158 -7.43 3.61 10.68
N TYR A 159 -6.91 4.84 10.64
CA TYR A 159 -6.04 5.35 11.69
C TYR A 159 -6.73 5.41 13.06
N ALA A 160 -8.03 5.72 13.10
CA ALA A 160 -8.82 5.74 14.34
C ALA A 160 -8.87 4.38 15.05
N ASN A 161 -8.67 3.27 14.32
CA ASN A 161 -8.65 1.91 14.88
C ASN A 161 -7.33 1.55 15.58
N LEU A 162 -6.26 2.31 15.37
CA LEU A 162 -5.00 2.10 16.07
C LEU A 162 -5.12 2.59 17.53
N ILE A 163 -4.29 2.05 18.41
CA ILE A 163 -4.25 2.48 19.83
C ILE A 163 -4.03 3.99 19.88
N GLY A 164 -4.95 4.70 20.53
CA GLY A 164 -4.95 6.17 20.65
C GLY A 164 -5.47 6.93 19.42
N GLY A 165 -5.78 6.24 18.30
CA GLY A 165 -6.17 6.88 17.06
C GLY A 165 -7.42 7.77 17.15
N LYS A 166 -8.45 7.33 17.87
CA LYS A 166 -9.69 8.11 18.09
C LYS A 166 -9.48 9.48 18.75
N LEU A 167 -8.33 9.71 19.37
CA LEU A 167 -8.01 11.00 19.99
C LEU A 167 -7.52 12.04 18.98
N TYR A 168 -7.07 11.60 17.80
CA TYR A 168 -6.38 12.45 16.82
C TYR A 168 -7.05 12.49 15.47
N GLU A 169 -7.88 11.49 15.16
CA GLU A 169 -8.50 11.41 13.85
C GLU A 169 -9.88 12.08 13.81
N PRO A 170 -10.16 12.85 12.74
CA PRO A 170 -11.49 13.42 12.53
C PRO A 170 -12.51 12.34 12.16
N GLU A 171 -13.76 12.56 12.52
CA GLU A 171 -14.88 11.83 11.94
C GLU A 171 -15.21 12.46 10.57
N GLU A 172 -15.15 11.66 9.52
CA GLU A 172 -15.43 12.09 8.15
C GLU A 172 -16.59 11.28 7.58
N GLU A 173 -17.51 11.93 6.88
CA GLU A 173 -18.62 11.23 6.21
C GLU A 173 -18.12 10.32 5.08
N ASN A 174 -17.05 10.73 4.39
CA ASN A 174 -16.42 9.95 3.33
C ASN A 174 -14.89 9.94 3.48
N PRO A 175 -14.34 9.07 4.33
CA PRO A 175 -12.90 8.98 4.56
C PRO A 175 -12.09 8.65 3.30
N MET A 176 -12.70 8.01 2.30
CA MET A 176 -12.06 7.71 1.01
C MET A 176 -11.62 8.98 0.28
N LEU A 177 -12.42 10.05 0.34
CA LEU A 177 -12.15 11.35 -0.28
C LEU A 177 -11.55 12.37 0.70
N GLY A 178 -11.39 11.99 1.95
CA GLY A 178 -11.03 12.85 3.06
C GLY A 178 -9.52 13.02 3.28
N PHE A 179 -9.14 13.04 4.55
CA PHE A 179 -7.78 13.30 5.03
C PHE A 179 -6.89 12.04 4.90
N ARG A 180 -6.32 11.84 3.72
CA ARG A 180 -5.44 10.70 3.39
C ARG A 180 -4.33 11.09 2.42
N GLY A 181 -3.28 10.27 2.36
CA GLY A 181 -2.16 10.42 1.42
C GLY A 181 -1.41 11.74 1.57
N ALA A 182 -1.02 12.33 0.44
CA ALA A 182 -0.17 13.51 0.39
C ALA A 182 -0.67 14.70 1.20
N SER A 183 -2.00 14.93 1.24
CA SER A 183 -2.59 16.04 2.02
C SER A 183 -2.30 15.91 3.52
N ARG A 184 -2.22 14.68 4.03
CA ARG A 184 -1.92 14.38 5.42
C ARG A 184 -0.48 14.76 5.75
N TYR A 185 0.48 14.43 4.87
CA TYR A 185 1.91 14.68 5.11
C TYR A 185 2.27 16.16 5.19
N VAL A 186 1.62 16.97 4.35
CA VAL A 186 1.88 18.43 4.30
C VAL A 186 1.04 19.23 5.30
N SER A 187 0.16 18.57 6.05
CA SER A 187 -0.66 19.18 7.10
C SER A 187 0.12 19.30 8.40
N ASP A 188 -0.03 20.43 9.08
CA ASP A 188 0.56 20.64 10.41
C ASP A 188 0.05 19.61 11.44
N ASN A 189 -1.13 19.04 11.21
CA ASN A 189 -1.70 18.02 12.08
C ASN A 189 -1.02 16.66 11.98
N PHE A 190 -0.24 16.37 10.92
CA PHE A 190 0.34 15.04 10.70
C PHE A 190 1.80 15.06 10.22
N ARG A 191 2.35 16.22 9.91
CA ARG A 191 3.72 16.34 9.38
C ARG A 191 4.76 15.62 10.23
N ASP A 192 4.70 15.80 11.55
CA ASP A 192 5.59 15.14 12.51
C ASP A 192 5.53 13.61 12.46
N CYS A 193 4.35 13.04 12.16
CA CYS A 193 4.19 11.59 11.95
C CYS A 193 4.84 11.15 10.63
N PHE A 194 4.67 11.93 9.57
CA PHE A 194 5.33 11.65 8.28
C PHE A 194 6.86 11.73 8.39
N GLU A 195 7.39 12.64 9.19
CA GLU A 195 8.81 12.75 9.47
C GLU A 195 9.38 11.47 10.11
N LEU A 196 8.61 10.73 10.91
CA LEU A 196 9.03 9.43 11.45
C LEU A 196 9.17 8.37 10.35
N GLU A 197 8.27 8.37 9.37
CA GLU A 197 8.38 7.49 8.21
C GLU A 197 9.61 7.83 7.36
N CYS A 198 9.85 9.13 7.12
CA CYS A 198 11.05 9.61 6.44
C CYS A 198 12.33 9.20 7.16
N ARG A 199 12.36 9.32 8.49
CA ARG A 199 13.49 8.93 9.33
C ARG A 199 13.78 7.43 9.19
N ALA A 200 12.75 6.58 9.18
CA ALA A 200 12.91 5.15 8.99
C ALA A 200 13.49 4.81 7.62
N LEU A 201 12.95 5.39 6.55
CA LEU A 201 13.45 5.20 5.18
C LEU A 201 14.88 5.67 5.01
N LYS A 202 15.23 6.84 5.58
CA LYS A 202 16.58 7.37 5.57
C LYS A 202 17.55 6.43 6.27
N LYS A 203 17.20 5.91 7.45
CA LYS A 203 18.02 4.96 8.20
C LYS A 203 18.29 3.70 7.38
N VAL A 204 17.27 3.13 6.74
CA VAL A 204 17.42 1.93 5.90
C VAL A 204 18.32 2.20 4.68
N ARG A 205 18.14 3.34 4.00
CA ARG A 205 18.91 3.67 2.81
C ARG A 205 20.36 4.06 3.11
N ASP A 206 20.54 5.00 4.07
CA ASP A 206 21.83 5.68 4.27
C ASP A 206 22.69 4.93 5.30
N GLU A 207 22.09 4.43 6.39
CA GLU A 207 22.86 3.77 7.46
C GLU A 207 23.02 2.27 7.20
N MET A 208 21.97 1.59 6.69
CA MET A 208 22.05 0.17 6.36
C MET A 208 22.50 -0.10 4.92
N GLY A 209 22.61 0.93 4.08
CA GLY A 209 23.08 0.83 2.70
C GLY A 209 22.11 0.13 1.73
N LEU A 210 20.84 -0.04 2.09
CA LEU A 210 19.84 -0.69 1.25
C LEU A 210 19.24 0.32 0.24
N THR A 211 20.03 0.71 -0.74
CA THR A 211 19.70 1.78 -1.70
C THR A 211 18.74 1.35 -2.81
N ASN A 212 18.37 0.07 -2.89
CA ASN A 212 17.37 -0.45 -3.82
C ASN A 212 15.93 0.00 -3.48
N ILE A 213 15.71 0.63 -2.31
CA ILE A 213 14.44 1.24 -1.94
C ILE A 213 14.19 2.50 -2.75
N GLN A 214 12.96 2.60 -3.28
CA GLN A 214 12.38 3.80 -3.88
C GLN A 214 11.13 4.19 -3.10
N ILE A 215 10.75 5.45 -3.13
CA ILE A 215 9.59 5.97 -2.39
C ILE A 215 8.42 6.15 -3.33
N MET A 216 7.22 5.82 -2.87
CA MET A 216 5.98 6.11 -3.59
C MET A 216 5.07 6.97 -2.73
N ILE A 217 4.55 8.04 -3.32
CA ILE A 217 3.62 8.98 -2.68
C ILE A 217 2.19 8.68 -3.14
N PRO A 218 1.28 8.32 -2.21
CA PRO A 218 -0.12 8.04 -2.53
C PRO A 218 -0.97 9.31 -2.53
N PHE A 219 -2.05 9.27 -3.28
CA PHE A 219 -3.20 10.16 -3.23
C PHE A 219 -2.84 11.65 -3.34
N VAL A 220 -2.07 11.98 -4.36
CA VAL A 220 -1.61 13.35 -4.65
C VAL A 220 -2.67 14.05 -5.51
N ARG A 221 -3.39 15.01 -4.95
CA ARG A 221 -4.54 15.64 -5.60
C ARG A 221 -4.18 16.73 -6.61
N THR A 222 -3.16 17.52 -6.27
CA THR A 222 -2.79 18.69 -7.07
C THR A 222 -1.27 18.75 -7.31
N VAL A 223 -0.85 19.45 -8.37
CA VAL A 223 0.56 19.68 -8.67
C VAL A 223 1.23 20.49 -7.55
N SER A 224 0.51 21.43 -6.93
CA SER A 224 1.01 22.18 -5.77
C SER A 224 1.28 21.27 -4.57
N GLU A 225 0.41 20.31 -4.30
CA GLU A 225 0.61 19.32 -3.25
C GLU A 225 1.80 18.40 -3.57
N ALA A 226 1.94 17.97 -4.83
CA ALA A 226 3.11 17.23 -5.30
C ALA A 226 4.42 17.95 -4.98
N LYS A 227 4.52 19.22 -5.34
CA LYS A 227 5.69 20.05 -5.06
C LYS A 227 6.00 20.11 -3.56
N ARG A 228 5.00 20.37 -2.73
CA ARG A 228 5.16 20.46 -1.27
C ARG A 228 5.65 19.13 -0.65
N VAL A 229 5.15 17.99 -1.10
CA VAL A 229 5.59 16.68 -0.60
C VAL A 229 7.04 16.40 -1.01
N ILE A 230 7.43 16.71 -2.24
CA ILE A 230 8.83 16.55 -2.69
C ILE A 230 9.78 17.44 -1.89
N GLU A 231 9.39 18.69 -1.62
CA GLU A 231 10.14 19.60 -0.77
C GLU A 231 10.27 19.07 0.67
N LEU A 232 9.19 18.51 1.23
CA LEU A 232 9.18 17.93 2.57
C LEU A 232 10.08 16.69 2.67
N LEU A 233 10.06 15.81 1.67
CA LEU A 233 11.00 14.68 1.59
C LEU A 233 12.46 15.18 1.60
N ALA A 234 12.78 16.19 0.79
CA ALA A 234 14.13 16.76 0.72
C ALA A 234 14.57 17.39 2.05
N GLN A 235 13.66 18.08 2.76
CA GLN A 235 13.93 18.64 4.10
C GLN A 235 14.24 17.53 5.12
N ASN A 236 13.67 16.34 4.94
CA ASN A 236 13.95 15.16 5.77
C ASN A 236 15.13 14.31 5.27
N GLY A 237 15.94 14.83 4.34
CA GLY A 237 17.14 14.17 3.83
C GLY A 237 16.86 13.07 2.80
N LEU A 238 15.66 13.02 2.25
CA LEU A 238 15.25 12.09 1.19
C LEU A 238 15.06 12.86 -0.14
N LYS A 239 16.16 13.43 -0.64
CA LYS A 239 16.12 14.25 -1.84
C LYS A 239 16.13 13.39 -3.10
N ARG A 240 15.12 13.60 -3.95
CA ARG A 240 15.00 12.92 -5.23
C ARG A 240 16.27 13.05 -6.07
N GLY A 241 16.77 11.93 -6.59
CA GLY A 241 18.00 11.84 -7.38
C GLY A 241 19.29 11.66 -6.56
N GLU A 242 19.32 12.00 -5.28
CA GLU A 242 20.48 11.76 -4.43
C GLU A 242 20.61 10.27 -4.10
N ASN A 243 21.83 9.72 -4.17
CA ASN A 243 22.12 8.29 -3.96
C ASN A 243 21.19 7.35 -4.75
N GLY A 244 20.76 7.77 -5.95
CA GLY A 244 19.86 6.97 -6.80
C GLY A 244 18.41 6.91 -6.33
N LEU A 245 18.02 7.73 -5.35
CA LEU A 245 16.63 7.75 -4.86
C LEU A 245 15.67 8.23 -5.95
N LYS A 246 14.73 7.38 -6.30
CA LYS A 246 13.58 7.72 -7.14
C LYS A 246 12.35 7.91 -6.28
N VAL A 247 11.52 8.89 -6.66
CA VAL A 247 10.23 9.14 -6.04
C VAL A 247 9.15 8.95 -7.09
N ILE A 248 8.32 7.94 -6.88
CA ILE A 248 7.21 7.54 -7.75
C ILE A 248 5.92 8.13 -7.19
N MET A 249 4.96 8.49 -8.04
CA MET A 249 3.62 8.88 -7.62
C MET A 249 2.63 7.74 -7.87
N MET A 250 1.74 7.47 -6.92
CA MET A 250 0.56 6.67 -7.20
C MET A 250 -0.38 7.50 -8.08
N CYS A 251 -0.58 7.05 -9.30
CA CYS A 251 -1.52 7.67 -10.23
C CYS A 251 -2.88 7.01 -10.06
N GLU A 252 -3.72 7.61 -9.25
CA GLU A 252 -4.97 7.01 -8.79
C GLU A 252 -6.15 7.99 -8.73
N LEU A 253 -5.91 9.26 -9.08
CA LEU A 253 -6.96 10.26 -9.26
C LEU A 253 -7.05 10.66 -10.74
N PRO A 254 -8.23 10.97 -11.27
CA PRO A 254 -8.37 11.49 -12.63
C PRO A 254 -7.49 12.70 -12.93
N THR A 255 -7.27 13.59 -11.95
CA THR A 255 -6.37 14.75 -12.06
C THR A 255 -4.94 14.35 -12.40
N ASN A 256 -4.48 13.18 -11.92
CA ASN A 256 -3.13 12.71 -12.17
C ASN A 256 -2.91 12.36 -13.64
N ALA A 257 -3.90 11.76 -14.28
CA ALA A 257 -3.85 11.44 -15.71
C ALA A 257 -4.02 12.69 -16.58
N LEU A 258 -4.97 13.56 -16.22
CA LEU A 258 -5.25 14.82 -16.96
C LEU A 258 -4.06 15.79 -16.96
N LEU A 259 -3.32 15.88 -15.86
CA LEU A 259 -2.16 16.77 -15.69
C LEU A 259 -0.86 15.98 -15.59
N ALA A 260 -0.78 14.80 -16.22
CA ALA A 260 0.32 13.87 -16.07
C ALA A 260 1.70 14.47 -16.33
N GLU A 261 1.85 15.28 -17.37
CA GLU A 261 3.13 15.93 -17.70
C GLU A 261 3.59 16.87 -16.57
N GLN A 262 2.68 17.63 -15.96
CA GLN A 262 3.01 18.53 -14.85
C GLN A 262 3.41 17.77 -13.58
N PHE A 263 2.70 16.69 -13.26
CA PHE A 263 3.08 15.83 -12.14
C PHE A 263 4.44 15.18 -12.37
N LEU A 264 4.75 14.76 -13.60
CA LEU A 264 6.02 14.16 -13.93
C LEU A 264 7.23 15.10 -13.81
N GLU A 265 7.05 16.41 -13.73
CA GLU A 265 8.13 17.34 -13.38
C GLU A 265 8.66 17.07 -11.96
N HIS A 266 7.79 16.63 -11.06
CA HIS A 266 8.09 16.38 -9.66
C HIS A 266 8.43 14.93 -9.33
N PHE A 267 7.99 13.95 -10.14
CA PHE A 267 8.16 12.53 -9.91
C PHE A 267 8.99 11.84 -10.99
N ASP A 268 9.57 10.69 -10.65
CA ASP A 268 10.36 9.85 -11.55
C ASP A 268 9.51 8.83 -12.32
N GLY A 269 8.22 8.86 -12.14
CA GLY A 269 7.25 8.02 -12.83
C GLY A 269 5.99 7.81 -12.02
N PHE A 270 5.11 6.98 -12.59
CA PHE A 270 3.83 6.62 -12.01
C PHE A 270 3.72 5.14 -11.73
N SER A 271 3.08 4.81 -10.61
CA SER A 271 2.45 3.52 -10.38
C SER A 271 0.95 3.73 -10.39
N ILE A 272 0.26 3.10 -11.34
CA ILE A 272 -1.18 3.32 -11.52
C ILE A 272 -1.94 2.48 -10.49
N GLY A 273 -2.67 3.14 -9.59
CA GLY A 273 -3.61 2.52 -8.66
C GLY A 273 -4.98 2.41 -9.33
N SER A 274 -5.17 1.37 -10.16
CA SER A 274 -6.37 1.24 -10.99
C SER A 274 -7.66 1.16 -10.18
N ASN A 275 -7.61 0.59 -8.98
CA ASN A 275 -8.79 0.47 -8.12
C ASN A 275 -9.36 1.86 -7.73
N ASP A 276 -8.53 2.74 -7.16
CA ASP A 276 -8.96 4.08 -6.78
C ASP A 276 -9.22 4.95 -8.02
N LEU A 277 -8.42 4.81 -9.07
CA LEU A 277 -8.65 5.53 -10.33
C LEU A 277 -10.03 5.18 -10.93
N THR A 278 -10.39 3.91 -10.96
CA THR A 278 -11.71 3.47 -11.46
C THR A 278 -12.84 4.00 -10.60
N GLN A 279 -12.73 3.82 -9.28
CA GLN A 279 -13.71 4.31 -8.32
C GLN A 279 -13.97 5.82 -8.49
N LEU A 280 -12.90 6.61 -8.59
CA LEU A 280 -13.00 8.06 -8.68
C LEU A 280 -13.42 8.54 -10.08
N THR A 281 -13.08 7.80 -11.12
CA THR A 281 -13.50 8.10 -12.50
C THR A 281 -15.00 7.86 -12.66
N LEU A 282 -15.52 6.74 -12.13
CA LEU A 282 -16.93 6.39 -12.25
C LEU A 282 -17.79 7.03 -11.14
N GLY A 283 -17.15 7.67 -10.13
CA GLY A 283 -17.87 8.33 -9.03
C GLY A 283 -18.66 7.36 -8.16
N LEU A 284 -18.11 6.18 -7.92
CA LEU A 284 -18.76 5.13 -7.11
C LEU A 284 -17.87 4.68 -5.95
N ASP A 285 -18.48 4.12 -4.94
CA ASP A 285 -17.79 3.41 -3.86
C ASP A 285 -17.77 1.90 -4.18
N ARG A 286 -16.58 1.35 -4.40
CA ARG A 286 -16.38 -0.08 -4.71
C ARG A 286 -16.77 -1.01 -3.58
N ASP A 287 -16.79 -0.49 -2.34
CA ASP A 287 -17.15 -1.26 -1.14
C ASP A 287 -18.67 -1.18 -0.84
N SER A 288 -19.42 -0.41 -1.63
CA SER A 288 -20.87 -0.28 -1.49
C SER A 288 -21.61 -1.53 -2.00
N GLY A 289 -22.34 -2.22 -1.13
CA GLY A 289 -23.17 -3.37 -1.51
C GLY A 289 -24.25 -3.08 -2.57
N ILE A 290 -24.52 -1.79 -2.86
CA ILE A 290 -25.56 -1.37 -3.81
C ILE A 290 -24.97 -1.07 -5.19
N VAL A 291 -23.86 -0.32 -5.26
CA VAL A 291 -23.33 0.21 -6.54
C VAL A 291 -22.00 -0.44 -6.96
N SER A 292 -21.40 -1.31 -6.13
CA SER A 292 -20.14 -1.98 -6.45
C SER A 292 -20.18 -2.80 -7.74
N HIS A 293 -21.36 -3.27 -8.15
CA HIS A 293 -21.56 -3.99 -9.43
C HIS A 293 -21.30 -3.11 -10.66
N LEU A 294 -21.23 -1.79 -10.52
CA LEU A 294 -20.87 -0.84 -11.58
C LEU A 294 -19.36 -0.62 -11.70
N PHE A 295 -18.57 -1.16 -10.76
CA PHE A 295 -17.12 -1.07 -10.79
C PHE A 295 -16.58 -1.92 -11.93
N ASP A 296 -16.03 -1.28 -12.98
CA ASP A 296 -15.39 -1.97 -14.10
C ASP A 296 -14.14 -1.21 -14.54
N GLU A 297 -12.98 -1.77 -14.29
CA GLU A 297 -11.69 -1.21 -14.71
C GLU A 297 -11.52 -1.18 -16.24
N ARG A 298 -12.39 -1.90 -16.98
CA ARG A 298 -12.40 -1.95 -18.44
C ARG A 298 -13.28 -0.85 -19.07
N ASP A 299 -13.93 -0.02 -18.25
CA ASP A 299 -14.73 1.12 -18.75
C ASP A 299 -13.89 2.04 -19.65
N ALA A 300 -14.53 2.58 -20.68
CA ALA A 300 -13.86 3.42 -21.68
C ALA A 300 -13.22 4.68 -21.08
N ALA A 301 -13.84 5.29 -20.06
CA ALA A 301 -13.32 6.46 -19.39
C ALA A 301 -12.06 6.11 -18.56
N VAL A 302 -12.09 4.97 -17.87
CA VAL A 302 -10.93 4.46 -17.12
C VAL A 302 -9.78 4.16 -18.06
N LYS A 303 -10.02 3.43 -19.15
CA LYS A 303 -9.00 3.13 -20.17
C LYS A 303 -8.41 4.39 -20.82
N ALA A 304 -9.21 5.43 -21.02
CA ALA A 304 -8.73 6.71 -21.53
C ALA A 304 -7.71 7.34 -20.56
N LEU A 305 -8.02 7.40 -19.26
CA LEU A 305 -7.11 7.92 -18.24
C LEU A 305 -5.85 7.07 -18.09
N LEU A 306 -5.97 5.74 -18.11
CA LEU A 306 -4.81 4.82 -18.12
C LEU A 306 -3.90 5.12 -19.31
N SER A 307 -4.47 5.26 -20.51
CA SER A 307 -3.73 5.59 -21.73
C SER A 307 -2.99 6.91 -21.64
N MET A 308 -3.63 7.95 -21.10
CA MET A 308 -3.03 9.28 -20.90
C MET A 308 -1.82 9.19 -19.96
N ALA A 309 -1.96 8.53 -18.81
CA ALA A 309 -0.89 8.38 -17.83
C ALA A 309 0.31 7.59 -18.40
N ILE A 310 0.03 6.46 -19.06
CA ILE A 310 1.07 5.62 -19.69
C ILE A 310 1.80 6.40 -20.78
N HIS A 311 1.07 7.09 -21.63
CA HIS A 311 1.64 7.86 -22.72
C HIS A 311 2.56 8.99 -22.24
N ALA A 312 2.11 9.73 -21.22
CA ALA A 312 2.92 10.79 -20.62
C ALA A 312 4.23 10.26 -20.02
N CYS A 313 4.18 9.16 -19.27
CA CYS A 313 5.38 8.53 -18.72
C CYS A 313 6.34 8.06 -19.80
N ARG A 314 5.84 7.40 -20.85
CA ARG A 314 6.66 6.93 -21.97
C ARG A 314 7.30 8.09 -22.73
N LYS A 315 6.54 9.15 -23.01
CA LYS A 315 7.05 10.39 -23.65
C LYS A 315 8.17 11.02 -22.82
N ALA A 316 8.04 11.01 -21.50
CA ALA A 316 9.04 11.55 -20.58
C ALA A 316 10.23 10.59 -20.32
N GLY A 317 10.21 9.36 -20.83
CA GLY A 317 11.22 8.33 -20.54
C GLY A 317 11.24 7.91 -19.07
N LYS A 318 10.10 8.00 -18.38
CA LYS A 318 9.97 7.73 -16.94
C LYS A 318 9.27 6.41 -16.67
N TYR A 319 9.41 5.92 -15.44
CA TYR A 319 8.78 4.69 -14.99
C TYR A 319 7.26 4.76 -15.12
N VAL A 320 6.64 3.66 -15.56
CA VAL A 320 5.21 3.43 -15.45
C VAL A 320 4.94 1.98 -15.10
N GLY A 321 4.18 1.77 -14.05
CA GLY A 321 3.68 0.47 -13.62
C GLY A 321 2.19 0.56 -13.28
N ILE A 322 1.56 -0.58 -13.09
CA ILE A 322 0.19 -0.71 -12.59
C ILE A 322 0.19 -1.71 -11.45
N CYS A 323 -0.46 -1.39 -10.35
CA CYS A 323 -0.48 -2.20 -9.14
C CYS A 323 -1.87 -2.57 -8.64
N GLY A 324 -2.93 -2.21 -9.38
CA GLY A 324 -4.29 -2.64 -9.11
C GLY A 324 -4.60 -4.03 -9.65
N GLN A 325 -5.86 -4.44 -9.61
CA GLN A 325 -6.33 -5.76 -10.06
C GLN A 325 -6.54 -5.87 -11.56
N GLY A 326 -6.76 -4.74 -12.26
CA GLY A 326 -7.06 -4.73 -13.69
C GLY A 326 -6.17 -5.60 -14.58
N PRO A 327 -4.83 -5.69 -14.37
CA PRO A 327 -3.97 -6.56 -15.17
C PRO A 327 -4.14 -8.06 -14.93
N SER A 328 -4.75 -8.46 -13.82
CA SER A 328 -5.00 -9.86 -13.47
C SER A 328 -6.43 -10.32 -13.78
N ASP A 329 -7.29 -9.41 -14.20
CA ASP A 329 -8.64 -9.73 -14.66
C ASP A 329 -8.61 -10.16 -16.13
N HIS A 330 -9.40 -11.21 -16.46
CA HIS A 330 -9.44 -11.84 -17.79
C HIS A 330 -10.33 -11.13 -18.80
#